data_da3ec33fb075949d6c4e70c74be2151c
#
_entry.id   da3ec33fb075949d6c4e70c74be2151c
#
_cell.length_a   1.000
_cell.length_b   1.000
_cell.length_c   1.000
_cell.angle_alpha   90.00
_cell.angle_beta   90.00
_cell.angle_gamma   90.00
#
_symmetry.space_group_name_H-M   'P 1'
#
loop_
_entity.id
_entity.type
_entity.pdbx_description
1 polymer ?
#
loop_
_entity_poly.entity_id
_entity_poly.type
_entity_poly.pdbx_seq_one_letter_code
_entity_poly.pdbx_strand_id
1 'polypeptide(L)'
;MARAVRTAERYVHVEFYIMSWDSTTKDFFEALAEVAARGVTVRLMFDHIGTVRIPGYRDMIKKLKETEIEWHPMLPVQPLKGKWRRPDLRNHRKIVVVDGRVAFVGSLNMIDASYHNRNHERAGRKWRELVMQLSGPVVFSLNIVFATDWYLETDEALREDVQPYPYEVEPGDVLCQVVPSGPGFPDENNLRLFNSLIYSAQRRLSITSPYFVPDDSLLYAITTAAQRGIDVELFVGEQGDQFMVHHAQSSYYRTLLNAGVKIYLYPAPFVLHSKHFSVDDDVAVIGSSNMDIRSFNLDFEVSVMCVSRSLTTAMRQVEDHYRSLSRELTLAEWNRRPLRKRYIDNVMRLTSALQ
;
A
#
# COMPACT_ATOMS: atom_id res chain seq x y z
N MET A 1 -10.35 -12.54 2.90
CA MET A 1 -11.29 -11.63 2.23
C MET A 1 -12.52 -12.37 1.71
N ALA A 2 -12.43 -13.31 0.78
CA ALA A 2 -13.59 -14.03 0.21
C ALA A 2 -14.56 -14.59 1.27
N ARG A 3 -14.06 -15.20 2.35
CA ARG A 3 -14.90 -15.67 3.46
C ARG A 3 -15.72 -14.54 4.10
N ALA A 4 -15.11 -13.39 4.35
CA ALA A 4 -15.80 -12.24 4.92
C ALA A 4 -16.83 -11.68 3.92
N VAL A 5 -16.49 -11.60 2.64
CA VAL A 5 -17.43 -11.18 1.58
C VAL A 5 -18.68 -12.06 1.57
N ARG A 6 -18.53 -13.40 1.64
CA ARG A 6 -19.69 -14.33 1.65
C ARG A 6 -20.64 -14.13 2.82
N THR A 7 -20.19 -13.52 3.92
CA THR A 7 -21.07 -13.18 5.06
C THR A 7 -21.81 -11.85 4.92
N ALA A 8 -21.60 -11.13 3.82
CA ALA A 8 -22.26 -9.85 3.60
C ALA A 8 -23.79 -9.98 3.51
N GLU A 9 -24.48 -9.04 4.19
CA GLU A 9 -25.95 -8.96 4.29
C GLU A 9 -26.48 -7.68 3.63
N ARG A 10 -25.70 -6.60 3.59
CA ARG A 10 -26.12 -5.28 3.13
C ARG A 10 -25.30 -4.79 1.95
N TYR A 11 -23.99 -4.64 2.12
CA TYR A 11 -23.11 -4.13 1.08
C TYR A 11 -21.67 -4.63 1.20
N VAL A 12 -20.98 -4.63 0.07
CA VAL A 12 -19.53 -4.83 -0.03
C VAL A 12 -18.94 -3.72 -0.89
N HIS A 13 -18.01 -2.97 -0.33
CA HIS A 13 -17.24 -1.94 -1.03
C HIS A 13 -15.81 -2.43 -1.27
N VAL A 14 -15.35 -2.31 -2.52
CA VAL A 14 -14.06 -2.85 -2.97
C VAL A 14 -13.32 -1.80 -3.79
N GLU A 15 -12.07 -1.54 -3.43
CA GLU A 15 -11.21 -0.60 -4.13
C GLU A 15 -9.79 -1.13 -4.20
N PHE A 16 -9.21 -1.17 -5.41
CA PHE A 16 -7.83 -1.59 -5.62
C PHE A 16 -7.15 -0.79 -6.73
N TYR A 17 -5.84 -0.61 -6.61
CA TYR A 17 -5.03 -0.03 -7.68
C TYR A 17 -4.97 -0.95 -8.90
N ILE A 18 -4.62 -2.23 -8.69
CA ILE A 18 -4.54 -3.24 -9.74
C ILE A 18 -5.47 -4.40 -9.41
N MET A 19 -6.27 -4.79 -10.40
CA MET A 19 -7.15 -5.95 -10.31
C MET A 19 -7.04 -6.86 -11.53
N SER A 20 -7.18 -8.15 -11.31
CA SER A 20 -7.34 -9.17 -12.35
C SER A 20 -8.23 -10.28 -11.83
N TRP A 21 -9.20 -10.71 -12.62
CA TRP A 21 -10.00 -11.92 -12.30
C TRP A 21 -9.30 -13.14 -12.88
N ASP A 22 -8.29 -13.60 -12.19
CA ASP A 22 -7.43 -14.72 -12.55
C ASP A 22 -7.66 -15.94 -11.64
N SER A 23 -6.84 -16.99 -11.79
CA SER A 23 -6.95 -18.21 -11.00
C SER A 23 -6.72 -18.00 -9.50
N THR A 24 -5.86 -17.03 -9.12
CA THR A 24 -5.54 -16.73 -7.72
C THR A 24 -6.66 -15.93 -7.05
N THR A 25 -7.26 -15.00 -7.78
CA THR A 25 -8.29 -14.07 -7.27
C THR A 25 -9.71 -14.60 -7.52
N LYS A 26 -9.86 -15.71 -8.23
CA LYS A 26 -11.14 -16.30 -8.63
C LYS A 26 -12.13 -16.41 -7.47
N ASP A 27 -11.71 -17.00 -6.35
CA ASP A 27 -12.56 -17.20 -5.16
C ASP A 27 -13.10 -15.88 -4.58
N PHE A 28 -12.30 -14.81 -4.66
CA PHE A 28 -12.73 -13.49 -4.21
C PHE A 28 -13.80 -12.87 -5.13
N PHE A 29 -13.59 -12.91 -6.45
CA PHE A 29 -14.57 -12.39 -7.41
C PHE A 29 -15.85 -13.23 -7.46
N GLU A 30 -15.74 -14.56 -7.32
CA GLU A 30 -16.91 -15.45 -7.20
C GLU A 30 -17.71 -15.12 -5.95
N ALA A 31 -17.05 -14.87 -4.80
CA ALA A 31 -17.74 -14.44 -3.59
C ALA A 31 -18.47 -13.11 -3.77
N LEU A 32 -17.88 -12.13 -4.49
CA LEU A 32 -18.56 -10.88 -4.82
C LEU A 32 -19.80 -11.12 -5.70
N ALA A 33 -19.68 -11.94 -6.75
CA ALA A 33 -20.78 -12.27 -7.64
C ALA A 33 -21.91 -13.05 -6.91
N GLU A 34 -21.54 -14.00 -6.05
CA GLU A 34 -22.49 -14.78 -5.23
C GLU A 34 -23.34 -13.87 -4.32
N VAL A 35 -22.71 -12.89 -3.65
CA VAL A 35 -23.47 -12.01 -2.75
C VAL A 35 -24.27 -10.98 -3.52
N ALA A 36 -23.77 -10.46 -4.65
CA ALA A 36 -24.53 -9.59 -5.54
C ALA A 36 -25.82 -10.29 -6.04
N ALA A 37 -25.72 -11.53 -6.51
CA ALA A 37 -26.86 -12.34 -6.94
C ALA A 37 -27.89 -12.62 -5.82
N ARG A 38 -27.50 -12.46 -4.53
CA ARG A 38 -28.43 -12.52 -3.38
C ARG A 38 -29.09 -11.18 -3.06
N GLY A 39 -28.80 -10.11 -3.82
CA GLY A 39 -29.32 -8.77 -3.60
C GLY A 39 -28.49 -7.90 -2.65
N VAL A 40 -27.29 -8.32 -2.28
CA VAL A 40 -26.32 -7.49 -1.56
C VAL A 40 -25.72 -6.45 -2.51
N THR A 41 -25.69 -5.19 -2.12
CA THR A 41 -25.08 -4.13 -2.94
C THR A 41 -23.56 -4.31 -2.99
N VAL A 42 -23.01 -4.59 -4.18
CA VAL A 42 -21.56 -4.72 -4.37
C VAL A 42 -21.06 -3.59 -5.25
N ARG A 43 -20.19 -2.72 -4.70
CA ARG A 43 -19.54 -1.62 -5.43
C ARG A 43 -18.04 -1.86 -5.51
N LEU A 44 -17.52 -1.81 -6.73
CA LEU A 44 -16.14 -2.14 -7.03
C LEU A 44 -15.49 -1.02 -7.84
N MET A 45 -14.34 -0.53 -7.37
CA MET A 45 -13.50 0.42 -8.07
C MET A 45 -12.09 -0.11 -8.29
N PHE A 46 -11.49 0.29 -9.40
CA PHE A 46 -10.07 0.01 -9.68
C PHE A 46 -9.45 1.16 -10.46
N ASP A 47 -8.17 1.42 -10.23
CA ASP A 47 -7.46 2.42 -11.01
C ASP A 47 -7.39 2.04 -12.49
N HIS A 48 -7.77 2.96 -13.37
CA HIS A 48 -7.85 2.69 -14.80
C HIS A 48 -6.50 2.33 -15.41
N ILE A 49 -5.46 3.16 -15.20
CA ILE A 49 -4.13 2.93 -15.81
C ILE A 49 -3.44 1.75 -15.16
N GLY A 50 -3.56 1.60 -13.85
CA GLY A 50 -3.00 0.46 -13.12
C GLY A 50 -3.51 -0.88 -13.62
N THR A 51 -4.81 -0.94 -13.94
CA THR A 51 -5.48 -2.19 -14.30
C THR A 51 -5.54 -2.46 -15.80
N VAL A 52 -5.74 -1.45 -16.65
CA VAL A 52 -5.93 -1.64 -18.11
C VAL A 52 -4.74 -2.28 -18.82
N ARG A 53 -3.55 -2.14 -18.27
CA ARG A 53 -2.30 -2.72 -18.82
C ARG A 53 -2.07 -4.17 -18.44
N ILE A 54 -2.89 -4.71 -17.53
CA ILE A 54 -2.73 -6.08 -17.03
C ILE A 54 -3.30 -7.07 -18.05
N PRO A 55 -2.58 -8.16 -18.36
CA PRO A 55 -3.13 -9.25 -19.15
C PRO A 55 -4.43 -9.78 -18.53
N GLY A 56 -5.45 -10.04 -19.37
CA GLY A 56 -6.77 -10.48 -18.89
C GLY A 56 -7.75 -9.34 -18.54
N TYR A 57 -7.37 -8.07 -18.65
CA TYR A 57 -8.27 -6.94 -18.39
C TYR A 57 -9.63 -7.04 -19.13
N ARG A 58 -9.60 -7.34 -20.44
CA ARG A 58 -10.82 -7.44 -21.23
C ARG A 58 -11.72 -8.58 -20.76
N ASP A 59 -11.14 -9.70 -20.36
CA ASP A 59 -11.86 -10.86 -19.84
C ASP A 59 -12.48 -10.57 -18.47
N MET A 60 -11.76 -9.85 -17.59
CA MET A 60 -12.29 -9.36 -16.32
C MET A 60 -13.50 -8.45 -16.56
N ILE A 61 -13.40 -7.47 -17.46
CA ILE A 61 -14.52 -6.56 -17.78
C ILE A 61 -15.71 -7.32 -18.37
N LYS A 62 -15.46 -8.33 -19.21
CA LYS A 62 -16.53 -9.17 -19.73
C LYS A 62 -17.26 -9.90 -18.61
N LYS A 63 -16.53 -10.56 -17.71
CA LYS A 63 -17.09 -11.26 -16.55
C LYS A 63 -17.85 -10.32 -15.61
N LEU A 64 -17.30 -9.13 -15.29
CA LEU A 64 -17.98 -8.14 -14.46
C LEU A 64 -19.33 -7.70 -15.04
N LYS A 65 -19.43 -7.57 -16.36
CA LYS A 65 -20.70 -7.25 -17.06
C LYS A 65 -21.74 -8.37 -17.00
N GLU A 66 -21.33 -9.59 -16.69
CA GLU A 66 -22.20 -10.76 -16.55
C GLU A 66 -22.68 -10.93 -15.08
N THR A 67 -22.28 -10.01 -14.17
CA THR A 67 -22.66 -10.00 -12.75
C THR A 67 -23.50 -8.77 -12.42
N GLU A 68 -24.13 -8.78 -11.25
CA GLU A 68 -24.84 -7.64 -10.66
C GLU A 68 -23.93 -6.71 -9.87
N ILE A 69 -22.60 -6.85 -10.01
CA ILE A 69 -21.62 -5.97 -9.37
C ILE A 69 -21.62 -4.62 -10.09
N GLU A 70 -21.83 -3.55 -9.34
CA GLU A 70 -21.63 -2.19 -9.82
C GLU A 70 -20.13 -1.86 -9.80
N TRP A 71 -19.55 -1.46 -10.95
CA TRP A 71 -18.12 -1.21 -11.01
C TRP A 71 -17.75 0.02 -11.82
N HIS A 72 -16.71 0.74 -11.37
CA HIS A 72 -16.20 1.94 -12.02
C HIS A 72 -14.67 1.95 -12.10
N PRO A 73 -14.08 2.29 -13.26
CA PRO A 73 -12.66 2.62 -13.34
C PRO A 73 -12.42 4.02 -12.77
N MET A 74 -11.50 4.12 -11.81
CA MET A 74 -11.09 5.39 -11.22
C MET A 74 -10.07 6.12 -12.09
N LEU A 75 -10.11 7.45 -12.05
CA LEU A 75 -9.20 8.35 -12.75
C LEU A 75 -9.01 7.95 -14.23
N PRO A 76 -10.11 7.81 -14.99
CA PRO A 76 -10.04 7.28 -16.34
C PRO A 76 -9.31 8.24 -17.30
N VAL A 77 -8.43 7.66 -18.12
CA VAL A 77 -7.74 8.36 -19.21
C VAL A 77 -8.28 7.80 -20.52
N GLN A 78 -9.43 8.33 -20.95
CA GLN A 78 -10.16 7.91 -22.15
C GLN A 78 -10.62 9.16 -22.95
N PRO A 79 -9.69 9.88 -23.61
CA PRO A 79 -10.00 11.15 -24.26
C PRO A 79 -11.08 11.04 -25.34
N LEU A 80 -11.11 9.93 -26.08
CA LEU A 80 -12.13 9.68 -27.11
C LEU A 80 -13.55 9.51 -26.55
N LYS A 81 -13.69 9.27 -25.24
CA LYS A 81 -14.97 9.18 -24.53
C LYS A 81 -15.28 10.39 -23.66
N GLY A 82 -14.53 11.49 -23.84
CA GLY A 82 -14.69 12.70 -23.02
C GLY A 82 -14.21 12.56 -21.56
N LYS A 83 -13.60 11.43 -21.19
CA LYS A 83 -13.09 11.18 -19.85
C LYS A 83 -11.58 11.39 -19.84
N TRP A 84 -11.13 12.52 -19.29
CA TRP A 84 -9.72 12.87 -19.18
C TRP A 84 -9.38 13.30 -17.77
N ARG A 85 -8.65 12.46 -17.05
CA ARG A 85 -8.02 12.80 -15.79
C ARG A 85 -6.49 12.83 -15.99
N ARG A 86 -5.79 13.58 -15.16
CA ARG A 86 -4.32 13.66 -15.20
C ARG A 86 -3.72 12.25 -15.07
N PRO A 87 -2.86 11.80 -16.00
CA PRO A 87 -2.34 10.44 -16.00
C PRO A 87 -1.31 10.17 -14.89
N ASP A 88 -0.76 11.20 -14.29
CA ASP A 88 0.19 11.13 -13.17
C ASP A 88 -0.51 10.97 -11.80
N LEU A 89 -1.79 11.32 -11.69
CA LEU A 89 -2.58 11.06 -10.49
C LEU A 89 -3.17 9.66 -10.53
N ARG A 90 -2.86 8.82 -9.55
CA ARG A 90 -3.37 7.45 -9.48
C ARG A 90 -4.02 7.17 -8.13
N ASN A 91 -5.00 6.28 -8.14
CA ASN A 91 -5.54 5.75 -6.90
C ASN A 91 -4.80 4.47 -6.52
N HIS A 92 -3.99 4.58 -5.47
CA HIS A 92 -3.15 3.49 -4.98
C HIS A 92 -3.72 2.83 -3.72
N ARG A 93 -4.93 3.18 -3.29
CA ARG A 93 -5.62 2.57 -2.14
C ARG A 93 -5.99 1.12 -2.42
N LYS A 94 -6.07 0.31 -1.38
CA LYS A 94 -6.53 -1.07 -1.39
C LYS A 94 -7.41 -1.26 -0.17
N ILE A 95 -8.72 -1.24 -0.40
CA ILE A 95 -9.73 -1.26 0.65
C ILE A 95 -10.81 -2.28 0.29
N VAL A 96 -11.20 -3.10 1.25
CA VAL A 96 -12.43 -3.88 1.19
C VAL A 96 -13.20 -3.62 2.47
N VAL A 97 -14.47 -3.24 2.36
CA VAL A 97 -15.37 -3.06 3.50
C VAL A 97 -16.58 -3.97 3.32
N VAL A 98 -16.94 -4.70 4.34
CA VAL A 98 -18.09 -5.60 4.38
C VAL A 98 -19.04 -5.14 5.46
N ASP A 99 -20.24 -4.72 5.08
CA ASP A 99 -21.35 -4.27 5.96
C ASP A 99 -20.98 -3.17 6.97
N GLY A 100 -19.84 -2.49 6.84
CA GLY A 100 -19.31 -1.60 7.88
C GLY A 100 -18.82 -2.33 9.13
N ARG A 101 -18.73 -3.67 9.12
CA ARG A 101 -18.32 -4.54 10.25
C ARG A 101 -16.86 -4.94 10.18
N VAL A 102 -16.41 -5.29 8.99
CA VAL A 102 -15.04 -5.75 8.73
C VAL A 102 -14.46 -4.98 7.57
N ALA A 103 -13.20 -4.58 7.70
CA ALA A 103 -12.45 -4.00 6.61
C ALA A 103 -11.09 -4.68 6.44
N PHE A 104 -10.56 -4.57 5.22
CA PHE A 104 -9.20 -4.99 4.88
C PHE A 104 -8.49 -3.82 4.23
N VAL A 105 -7.27 -3.56 4.67
CA VAL A 105 -6.40 -2.50 4.14
C VAL A 105 -4.95 -2.96 4.14
N GLY A 106 -4.16 -2.48 3.20
CA GLY A 106 -2.73 -2.82 3.14
C GLY A 106 -2.12 -2.63 1.78
N SER A 107 -1.13 -3.46 1.46
CA SER A 107 -0.33 -3.33 0.25
C SER A 107 -0.80 -4.19 -0.93
N LEU A 108 -1.62 -5.22 -0.68
CA LEU A 108 -2.01 -6.24 -1.65
C LEU A 108 -2.83 -5.66 -2.81
N ASN A 109 -2.40 -5.92 -4.04
CA ASN A 109 -3.24 -5.77 -5.22
C ASN A 109 -4.03 -7.07 -5.48
N MET A 110 -5.21 -6.95 -6.08
CA MET A 110 -6.10 -8.10 -6.34
C MET A 110 -5.72 -8.77 -7.67
N ILE A 111 -4.56 -9.45 -7.66
CA ILE A 111 -3.95 -10.09 -8.83
C ILE A 111 -3.03 -11.23 -8.39
N ASP A 112 -2.70 -12.14 -9.32
CA ASP A 112 -1.65 -13.14 -9.07
C ASP A 112 -0.30 -12.51 -8.70
N ALA A 113 0.43 -13.17 -7.80
CA ALA A 113 1.69 -12.66 -7.26
C ALA A 113 2.82 -12.47 -8.29
N SER A 114 2.68 -12.93 -9.53
CA SER A 114 3.61 -12.66 -10.65
C SER A 114 3.21 -11.45 -11.49
N TYR A 115 2.02 -10.88 -11.23
CA TYR A 115 1.41 -9.81 -12.03
C TYR A 115 1.24 -10.19 -13.52
N HIS A 116 1.12 -11.49 -13.80
CA HIS A 116 1.02 -12.04 -15.17
C HIS A 116 2.12 -11.56 -16.11
N ASN A 117 3.27 -11.23 -15.57
CA ASN A 117 4.43 -10.82 -16.36
C ASN A 117 5.31 -12.04 -16.64
N ARG A 118 5.42 -12.43 -17.90
CA ARG A 118 6.21 -13.60 -18.33
C ARG A 118 7.66 -13.58 -17.86
N ASN A 119 8.26 -12.39 -17.74
CA ASN A 119 9.64 -12.28 -17.24
C ASN A 119 9.69 -12.53 -15.73
N HIS A 120 8.68 -12.07 -15.00
CA HIS A 120 8.55 -12.34 -13.56
C HIS A 120 8.32 -13.84 -13.31
N GLU A 121 7.40 -14.46 -14.07
CA GLU A 121 7.13 -15.90 -13.99
C GLU A 121 8.39 -16.74 -14.25
N ARG A 122 9.13 -16.43 -15.33
CA ARG A 122 10.40 -17.11 -15.67
C ARG A 122 11.49 -16.93 -14.60
N ALA A 123 11.52 -15.77 -13.95
CA ALA A 123 12.45 -15.48 -12.87
C ALA A 123 11.98 -16.01 -11.50
N GLY A 124 10.78 -16.61 -11.40
CA GLY A 124 10.17 -17.01 -10.14
C GLY A 124 9.80 -15.83 -9.23
N ARG A 125 9.68 -14.62 -9.80
CA ARG A 125 9.44 -13.39 -9.05
C ARG A 125 8.01 -13.36 -8.52
N LYS A 126 7.86 -13.15 -7.21
CA LYS A 126 6.56 -13.06 -6.52
C LYS A 126 6.58 -11.92 -5.52
N TRP A 127 5.50 -11.16 -5.50
CA TRP A 127 5.28 -10.09 -4.53
C TRP A 127 4.93 -10.65 -3.17
N ARG A 128 5.51 -10.05 -2.12
CA ARG A 128 5.22 -10.31 -0.70
C ARG A 128 4.50 -9.11 -0.14
N GLU A 129 3.26 -9.32 0.24
CA GLU A 129 2.32 -8.29 0.64
C GLU A 129 1.95 -8.41 2.12
N LEU A 130 1.41 -7.34 2.67
CA LEU A 130 0.82 -7.32 4.01
C LEU A 130 -0.58 -6.73 3.94
N VAL A 131 -1.54 -7.41 4.55
CA VAL A 131 -2.92 -6.95 4.68
C VAL A 131 -3.34 -7.04 6.12
N MET A 132 -3.96 -5.99 6.63
CA MET A 132 -4.57 -5.94 7.95
C MET A 132 -6.08 -6.10 7.82
N GLN A 133 -6.65 -6.97 8.62
CA GLN A 133 -8.10 -7.07 8.84
C GLN A 133 -8.45 -6.24 10.08
N LEU A 134 -9.49 -5.45 9.95
CA LEU A 134 -9.99 -4.53 10.97
C LEU A 134 -11.47 -4.81 11.26
N SER A 135 -11.86 -4.61 12.51
CA SER A 135 -13.25 -4.58 12.95
C SER A 135 -13.45 -3.44 13.94
N GLY A 136 -14.70 -3.08 14.22
CA GLY A 136 -15.00 -2.00 15.14
C GLY A 136 -15.13 -0.63 14.47
N PRO A 137 -15.13 0.46 15.23
CA PRO A 137 -15.44 1.82 14.74
C PRO A 137 -14.54 2.32 13.63
N VAL A 138 -13.28 1.86 13.55
CA VAL A 138 -12.32 2.22 12.51
C VAL A 138 -12.79 1.85 11.10
N VAL A 139 -13.63 0.82 10.97
CA VAL A 139 -14.21 0.39 9.68
C VAL A 139 -15.05 1.48 9.06
N PHE A 140 -15.79 2.24 9.88
CA PHE A 140 -16.54 3.41 9.41
C PHE A 140 -15.65 4.46 8.75
N SER A 141 -14.49 4.76 9.32
CA SER A 141 -13.54 5.71 8.74
C SER A 141 -12.99 5.24 7.39
N LEU A 142 -12.70 3.94 7.23
CA LEU A 142 -12.30 3.38 5.93
C LEU A 142 -13.45 3.41 4.91
N ASN A 143 -14.68 3.18 5.36
CA ASN A 143 -15.86 3.27 4.51
C ASN A 143 -16.12 4.70 4.01
N ILE A 144 -15.85 5.72 4.83
CA ILE A 144 -15.89 7.13 4.41
C ILE A 144 -14.86 7.39 3.29
N VAL A 145 -13.65 6.84 3.40
CA VAL A 145 -12.63 6.99 2.34
C VAL A 145 -13.14 6.42 1.03
N PHE A 146 -13.65 5.17 1.05
CA PHE A 146 -14.25 4.56 -0.14
C PHE A 146 -15.39 5.39 -0.71
N ALA A 147 -16.33 5.82 0.12
CA ALA A 147 -17.50 6.59 -0.31
C ALA A 147 -17.13 7.94 -0.91
N THR A 148 -16.06 8.55 -0.43
CA THR A 148 -15.52 9.80 -1.01
C THR A 148 -14.97 9.54 -2.41
N ASP A 149 -14.20 8.47 -2.59
CA ASP A 149 -13.63 8.10 -3.89
C ASP A 149 -14.74 7.67 -4.87
N TRP A 150 -15.76 6.96 -4.39
CA TRP A 150 -16.94 6.62 -5.17
C TRP A 150 -17.66 7.87 -5.68
N TYR A 151 -17.90 8.83 -4.79
CA TYR A 151 -18.53 10.09 -5.14
C TYR A 151 -17.73 10.88 -6.19
N LEU A 152 -16.39 10.89 -6.10
CA LEU A 152 -15.53 11.58 -7.07
C LEU A 152 -15.63 11.00 -8.50
N GLU A 153 -16.00 9.74 -8.64
CA GLU A 153 -16.10 9.07 -9.94
C GLU A 153 -17.54 8.97 -10.48
N THR A 154 -18.54 8.96 -9.60
CA THR A 154 -19.94 8.67 -9.97
C THR A 154 -20.90 9.82 -9.70
N ASP A 155 -20.52 10.83 -8.90
CA ASP A 155 -21.40 11.86 -8.34
C ASP A 155 -22.53 11.29 -7.43
N GLU A 156 -22.46 10.01 -7.05
CA GLU A 156 -23.39 9.36 -6.14
C GLU A 156 -22.90 9.41 -4.69
N ALA A 157 -23.69 10.00 -3.80
CA ALA A 157 -23.39 10.04 -2.37
C ALA A 157 -23.97 8.82 -1.64
N LEU A 158 -23.11 7.96 -1.11
CA LEU A 158 -23.47 6.72 -0.39
C LEU A 158 -23.94 6.98 1.04
N ARG A 159 -24.98 7.79 1.24
CA ARG A 159 -25.40 8.24 2.57
C ARG A 159 -25.93 7.11 3.46
N GLU A 160 -26.60 6.12 2.90
CA GLU A 160 -27.20 5.01 3.64
C GLU A 160 -26.17 3.96 4.05
N ASP A 161 -25.12 3.76 3.24
CA ASP A 161 -24.07 2.80 3.52
C ASP A 161 -22.96 3.37 4.41
N VAL A 162 -22.89 4.70 4.54
CA VAL A 162 -21.91 5.43 5.35
C VAL A 162 -22.51 5.90 6.67
N GLN A 163 -23.27 5.05 7.32
CA GLN A 163 -23.75 5.29 8.68
C GLN A 163 -22.89 4.52 9.69
N PRO A 164 -22.57 5.11 10.86
CA PRO A 164 -21.98 4.33 11.93
C PRO A 164 -22.89 3.14 12.19
N TYR A 165 -22.33 1.94 12.11
CA TYR A 165 -23.15 0.76 12.39
C TYR A 165 -23.62 0.80 13.82
N PRO A 166 -24.92 0.58 14.12
CA PRO A 166 -25.47 0.63 15.47
C PRO A 166 -25.11 -0.62 16.27
N TYR A 167 -23.81 -0.93 16.36
CA TYR A 167 -23.34 -2.00 17.20
C TYR A 167 -22.93 -1.49 18.57
N GLU A 168 -23.35 -2.23 19.58
CA GLU A 168 -22.56 -2.37 20.80
C GLU A 168 -21.26 -3.10 20.39
N VAL A 169 -20.29 -2.34 19.87
CA VAL A 169 -18.97 -2.87 19.56
C VAL A 169 -18.23 -2.93 20.88
N GLU A 170 -17.91 -4.14 21.34
CA GLU A 170 -16.95 -4.30 22.42
C GLU A 170 -15.68 -3.51 22.04
N PRO A 171 -15.25 -2.55 22.88
CA PRO A 171 -14.05 -1.78 22.58
C PRO A 171 -12.85 -2.72 22.52
N GLY A 172 -12.15 -2.74 21.39
CA GLY A 172 -10.87 -3.44 21.27
C GLY A 172 -9.77 -2.70 22.02
N ASP A 173 -8.63 -3.37 22.16
CA ASP A 173 -7.41 -2.82 22.80
C ASP A 173 -6.51 -2.03 21.82
N VAL A 174 -6.95 -1.85 20.58
CA VAL A 174 -6.19 -1.17 19.52
C VAL A 174 -6.83 0.18 19.18
N LEU A 175 -6.17 1.28 19.55
CA LEU A 175 -6.56 2.59 19.07
C LEU A 175 -6.08 2.78 17.64
N CYS A 176 -7.01 3.04 16.71
CA CYS A 176 -6.71 3.22 15.29
C CYS A 176 -7.11 4.60 14.78
N GLN A 177 -6.29 5.14 13.88
CA GLN A 177 -6.59 6.34 13.11
C GLN A 177 -6.38 6.06 11.61
N VAL A 178 -7.41 6.26 10.81
CA VAL A 178 -7.31 6.22 9.35
C VAL A 178 -6.80 7.57 8.84
N VAL A 179 -5.78 7.52 8.01
CA VAL A 179 -5.11 8.70 7.44
C VAL A 179 -5.11 8.58 5.92
N PRO A 180 -6.14 9.11 5.25
CA PRO A 180 -6.11 9.26 3.80
C PRO A 180 -5.16 10.39 3.39
N SER A 181 -4.51 10.24 2.24
CA SER A 181 -3.64 11.25 1.66
C SER A 181 -3.74 11.28 0.13
N GLY A 182 -3.11 12.27 -0.48
CA GLY A 182 -3.07 12.46 -1.92
C GLY A 182 -3.68 13.78 -2.37
N PRO A 183 -4.02 13.94 -3.66
CA PRO A 183 -4.36 15.22 -4.26
C PRO A 183 -5.54 16.00 -3.63
N GLY A 184 -6.40 15.37 -2.88
CA GLY A 184 -7.48 16.02 -2.11
C GLY A 184 -7.06 16.51 -0.72
N PHE A 185 -5.81 16.28 -0.32
CA PHE A 185 -5.29 16.58 1.02
C PHE A 185 -4.02 17.45 0.92
N PRO A 186 -4.16 18.79 0.91
CA PRO A 186 -3.05 19.71 0.65
C PRO A 186 -1.94 19.68 1.71
N ASP A 187 -2.22 19.13 2.88
CA ASP A 187 -1.29 19.09 4.01
C ASP A 187 -0.35 17.88 4.03
N GLU A 188 -0.30 17.07 2.97
CA GLU A 188 0.59 15.88 2.87
C GLU A 188 0.48 14.96 4.09
N ASN A 189 -0.73 14.56 4.43
CA ASN A 189 -1.08 13.89 5.70
C ASN A 189 -0.14 12.73 6.06
N ASN A 190 0.16 11.84 5.11
CA ASN A 190 1.05 10.70 5.36
C ASN A 190 2.46 11.16 5.70
N LEU A 191 3.04 12.10 4.94
CA LEU A 191 4.39 12.58 5.17
C LEU A 191 4.53 13.22 6.56
N ARG A 192 3.56 14.06 6.94
CA ARG A 192 3.55 14.73 8.26
C ARG A 192 3.41 13.71 9.40
N LEU A 193 2.49 12.73 9.24
CA LEU A 193 2.34 11.66 10.22
C LEU A 193 3.64 10.86 10.37
N PHE A 194 4.23 10.44 9.24
CA PHE A 194 5.45 9.63 9.24
C PHE A 194 6.60 10.37 9.92
N ASN A 195 6.84 11.62 9.53
CA ASN A 195 7.87 12.45 10.15
C ASN A 195 7.65 12.61 11.66
N SER A 196 6.40 12.91 12.09
CA SER A 196 6.07 13.09 13.50
C SER A 196 6.35 11.83 14.31
N LEU A 197 5.95 10.66 13.81
CA LEU A 197 6.18 9.39 14.47
C LEU A 197 7.66 9.00 14.50
N ILE A 198 8.40 9.22 13.42
CA ILE A 198 9.84 8.94 13.35
C ILE A 198 10.62 9.82 14.33
N TYR A 199 10.30 11.11 14.43
CA TYR A 199 10.92 11.99 15.43
C TYR A 199 10.55 11.62 16.86
N SER A 200 9.37 11.02 17.10
CA SER A 200 8.95 10.57 18.43
C SER A 200 9.65 9.29 18.91
N ALA A 201 10.30 8.52 18.01
CA ALA A 201 10.97 7.28 18.35
C ALA A 201 12.01 7.46 19.46
N GLN A 202 12.01 6.55 20.44
CA GLN A 202 12.89 6.58 21.60
C GLN A 202 13.89 5.42 21.62
N ARG A 203 13.56 4.27 21.03
CA ARG A 203 14.36 3.05 21.12
C ARG A 203 14.56 2.39 19.77
N ARG A 204 13.49 2.21 19.01
CA ARG A 204 13.51 1.44 17.77
C ARG A 204 12.57 1.98 16.72
N LEU A 205 13.02 1.96 15.48
CA LEU A 205 12.25 2.28 14.29
C LEU A 205 12.49 1.19 13.24
N SER A 206 11.45 0.48 12.82
CA SER A 206 11.55 -0.52 11.76
C SER A 206 10.67 -0.10 10.58
N ILE A 207 11.27 0.02 9.41
CA ILE A 207 10.64 0.54 8.18
C ILE A 207 10.66 -0.55 7.11
N THR A 208 9.54 -0.78 6.45
CA THR A 208 9.43 -1.61 5.25
C THR A 208 8.75 -0.85 4.13
N SER A 209 9.43 -0.68 3.02
CA SER A 209 8.88 -0.04 1.82
C SER A 209 9.51 -0.65 0.56
N PRO A 210 8.71 -1.05 -0.45
CA PRO A 210 9.24 -1.54 -1.72
C PRO A 210 10.04 -0.48 -2.47
N TYR A 211 9.57 0.76 -2.37
CA TYR A 211 10.16 1.94 -2.99
C TYR A 211 10.48 2.94 -1.88
N PHE A 212 11.77 3.18 -1.69
CA PHE A 212 12.27 4.10 -0.68
C PHE A 212 13.03 5.24 -1.39
N VAL A 213 12.28 6.24 -1.80
CA VAL A 213 12.79 7.45 -2.48
C VAL A 213 12.28 8.67 -1.71
N PRO A 214 12.78 8.86 -0.47
CA PRO A 214 12.25 9.84 0.46
C PRO A 214 12.51 11.27 -0.03
N ASP A 215 11.64 12.18 0.39
CA ASP A 215 11.95 13.61 0.36
C ASP A 215 13.00 13.96 1.43
N ASP A 216 13.48 15.19 1.42
CA ASP A 216 14.51 15.61 2.37
C ASP A 216 14.03 15.58 3.83
N SER A 217 12.75 15.88 4.10
CA SER A 217 12.20 15.91 5.46
C SER A 217 12.18 14.50 6.08
N LEU A 218 11.74 13.51 5.32
CA LEU A 218 11.71 12.11 5.75
C LEU A 218 13.13 11.53 5.91
N LEU A 219 14.03 11.87 4.98
CA LEU A 219 15.44 11.47 5.07
C LEU A 219 16.09 12.03 6.34
N TYR A 220 15.86 13.31 6.64
CA TYR A 220 16.35 13.93 7.87
C TYR A 220 15.74 13.30 9.12
N ALA A 221 14.46 13.01 9.15
CA ALA A 221 13.81 12.37 10.28
C ALA A 221 14.47 11.01 10.60
N ILE A 222 14.64 10.15 9.57
CA ILE A 222 15.23 8.82 9.72
C ILE A 222 16.70 8.88 10.12
N THR A 223 17.52 9.72 9.47
CA THR A 223 18.93 9.84 9.78
C THR A 223 19.16 10.46 11.16
N THR A 224 18.33 11.43 11.56
CA THR A 224 18.36 12.02 12.91
C THR A 224 17.99 10.98 13.96
N ALA A 225 16.98 10.13 13.73
CA ALA A 225 16.65 9.05 14.65
C ALA A 225 17.86 8.12 14.88
N ALA A 226 18.52 7.66 13.81
CA ALA A 226 19.70 6.82 13.90
C ALA A 226 20.87 7.52 14.63
N GLN A 227 21.15 8.80 14.33
CA GLN A 227 22.19 9.59 14.99
C GLN A 227 21.92 9.87 16.48
N ARG A 228 20.64 9.85 16.89
CA ARG A 228 20.24 9.91 18.31
C ARG A 228 20.46 8.58 19.04
N GLY A 229 20.92 7.53 18.37
CA GLY A 229 21.14 6.21 18.94
C GLY A 229 19.91 5.30 18.92
N ILE A 230 18.84 5.67 18.18
CA ILE A 230 17.69 4.80 17.95
C ILE A 230 18.10 3.64 17.03
N ASP A 231 17.66 2.43 17.32
CA ASP A 231 17.88 1.26 16.47
C ASP A 231 16.96 1.36 15.25
N VAL A 232 17.51 1.83 14.11
CA VAL A 232 16.75 2.06 12.87
C VAL A 232 17.06 0.97 11.86
N GLU A 233 16.00 0.27 11.42
CA GLU A 233 16.05 -0.79 10.42
C GLU A 233 15.22 -0.41 9.20
N LEU A 234 15.76 -0.65 8.02
CA LEU A 234 15.09 -0.47 6.73
C LEU A 234 15.10 -1.78 5.95
N PHE A 235 13.92 -2.34 5.67
CA PHE A 235 13.72 -3.53 4.85
C PHE A 235 13.31 -3.12 3.43
N VAL A 236 14.08 -3.55 2.44
CA VAL A 236 13.87 -3.28 1.00
C VAL A 236 14.17 -4.52 0.17
N GLY A 237 13.65 -4.60 -1.06
CA GLY A 237 13.99 -5.69 -1.97
C GLY A 237 15.46 -5.62 -2.45
N GLU A 238 16.15 -6.76 -2.48
CA GLU A 238 17.51 -6.85 -3.06
C GLU A 238 17.52 -6.53 -4.55
N GLN A 239 16.47 -6.92 -5.26
CA GLN A 239 16.26 -6.60 -6.68
C GLN A 239 14.99 -5.77 -6.83
N GLY A 240 15.13 -4.59 -7.45
CA GLY A 240 14.00 -3.78 -7.85
C GLY A 240 13.25 -4.40 -9.04
N ASP A 241 11.96 -4.18 -9.09
CA ASP A 241 11.09 -4.49 -10.24
C ASP A 241 11.09 -3.34 -11.26
N GLN A 242 11.41 -2.12 -10.84
CA GLN A 242 11.50 -0.90 -11.63
C GLN A 242 12.94 -0.36 -11.63
N PHE A 243 13.53 -0.28 -12.80
CA PHE A 243 14.96 0.12 -12.97
C PHE A 243 15.25 1.51 -12.37
N MET A 244 14.45 2.51 -12.73
CA MET A 244 14.68 3.90 -12.28
C MET A 244 14.55 4.03 -10.77
N VAL A 245 13.46 3.50 -10.21
CA VAL A 245 13.17 3.54 -8.76
C VAL A 245 14.26 2.81 -7.98
N HIS A 246 14.71 1.63 -8.43
CA HIS A 246 15.77 0.87 -7.77
C HIS A 246 17.10 1.65 -7.71
N HIS A 247 17.46 2.32 -8.79
CA HIS A 247 18.68 3.13 -8.81
C HIS A 247 18.55 4.41 -7.98
N ALA A 248 17.39 5.09 -8.03
CA ALA A 248 17.14 6.25 -7.18
C ALA A 248 17.19 5.88 -5.70
N GLN A 249 16.49 4.82 -5.29
CA GLN A 249 16.55 4.24 -3.94
C GLN A 249 17.99 3.94 -3.51
N SER A 250 18.75 3.30 -4.37
CA SER A 250 20.16 2.97 -4.14
C SER A 250 21.03 4.18 -3.82
N SER A 251 20.71 5.36 -4.36
CA SER A 251 21.47 6.59 -4.11
C SER A 251 21.41 7.05 -2.65
N TYR A 252 20.36 6.70 -1.90
CA TYR A 252 20.18 7.08 -0.49
C TYR A 252 20.93 6.15 0.49
N TYR A 253 21.25 4.92 0.07
CA TYR A 253 21.81 3.91 0.99
C TYR A 253 23.10 4.36 1.68
N ARG A 254 23.98 5.08 0.95
CA ARG A 254 25.21 5.59 1.55
C ARG A 254 24.94 6.55 2.68
N THR A 255 23.98 7.45 2.52
CA THR A 255 23.60 8.44 3.54
C THR A 255 23.01 7.74 4.76
N LEU A 256 22.13 6.77 4.54
CA LEU A 256 21.50 5.99 5.61
C LEU A 256 22.53 5.15 6.39
N LEU A 257 23.40 4.41 5.70
CA LEU A 257 24.43 3.59 6.31
C LEU A 257 25.44 4.44 7.11
N ASN A 258 25.81 5.63 6.60
CA ASN A 258 26.68 6.57 7.33
C ASN A 258 26.01 7.13 8.61
N ALA A 259 24.70 7.25 8.63
CA ALA A 259 23.94 7.68 9.80
C ALA A 259 23.73 6.57 10.83
N GLY A 260 24.05 5.30 10.48
CA GLY A 260 23.87 4.14 11.36
C GLY A 260 22.59 3.35 11.12
N VAL A 261 21.85 3.62 10.06
CA VAL A 261 20.66 2.83 9.68
C VAL A 261 21.10 1.45 9.19
N LYS A 262 20.50 0.39 9.72
CA LYS A 262 20.68 -0.99 9.26
C LYS A 262 19.78 -1.23 8.05
N ILE A 263 20.35 -1.61 6.92
CA ILE A 263 19.59 -1.89 5.69
C ILE A 263 19.58 -3.40 5.46
N TYR A 264 18.38 -3.98 5.39
CA TYR A 264 18.16 -5.39 5.14
C TYR A 264 17.62 -5.58 3.72
N LEU A 265 18.35 -6.36 2.92
CA LEU A 265 18.00 -6.67 1.55
C LEU A 265 17.24 -8.00 1.49
N TYR A 266 15.94 -7.93 1.24
CA TYR A 266 15.07 -9.10 1.13
C TYR A 266 15.40 -9.89 -0.14
N PRO A 267 15.54 -11.23 -0.07
CA PRO A 267 16.18 -12.01 -1.13
C PRO A 267 15.39 -12.06 -2.42
N ALA A 268 16.12 -11.97 -3.54
CA ALA A 268 15.59 -12.34 -4.85
C ALA A 268 15.18 -13.84 -4.86
N PRO A 269 14.18 -14.27 -5.64
CA PRO A 269 13.47 -13.47 -6.65
C PRO A 269 12.23 -12.73 -6.11
N PHE A 270 12.02 -12.70 -4.80
CA PHE A 270 10.85 -12.08 -4.19
C PHE A 270 10.95 -10.55 -4.20
N VAL A 271 9.79 -9.90 -4.37
CA VAL A 271 9.64 -8.45 -4.20
C VAL A 271 8.94 -8.20 -2.88
N LEU A 272 9.65 -7.64 -1.90
CA LEU A 272 9.05 -7.21 -0.65
C LEU A 272 8.22 -5.96 -0.92
N HIS A 273 6.88 -6.11 -0.98
CA HIS A 273 5.99 -5.03 -1.41
C HIS A 273 5.10 -4.51 -0.27
N SER A 274 5.25 -5.03 0.93
CA SER A 274 4.57 -4.49 2.12
C SER A 274 5.00 -3.08 2.44
N LYS A 275 4.08 -2.28 2.97
CA LYS A 275 4.29 -0.88 3.33
C LYS A 275 3.82 -0.69 4.76
N HIS A 276 4.79 -0.66 5.65
CA HIS A 276 4.53 -0.44 7.07
C HIS A 276 5.78 0.08 7.77
N PHE A 277 5.58 0.68 8.91
CA PHE A 277 6.65 0.91 9.86
C PHE A 277 6.12 0.80 11.29
N SER A 278 7.01 0.50 12.21
CA SER A 278 6.71 0.42 13.63
C SER A 278 7.68 1.26 14.45
N VAL A 279 7.15 1.93 15.46
CA VAL A 279 7.90 2.80 16.36
C VAL A 279 7.79 2.25 17.76
N ASP A 280 8.94 2.04 18.39
CA ASP A 280 9.06 1.48 19.73
C ASP A 280 8.25 0.19 19.92
N ASP A 281 7.44 0.08 20.98
CA ASP A 281 6.70 -1.16 21.29
C ASP A 281 5.19 -1.00 21.16
N ASP A 282 4.71 0.16 20.74
CA ASP A 282 3.27 0.50 20.84
C ASP A 282 2.66 1.14 19.59
N VAL A 283 3.44 1.61 18.62
CA VAL A 283 2.91 2.23 17.41
C VAL A 283 3.28 1.42 16.16
N ALA A 284 2.29 1.17 15.32
CA ALA A 284 2.50 0.63 13.97
C ALA A 284 1.64 1.40 12.96
N VAL A 285 2.19 1.62 11.76
CA VAL A 285 1.48 2.18 10.62
C VAL A 285 1.50 1.19 9.49
N ILE A 286 0.34 0.84 8.95
CA ILE A 286 0.18 -0.13 7.86
C ILE A 286 -0.73 0.50 6.81
N GLY A 287 -0.37 0.38 5.53
CA GLY A 287 -1.20 0.97 4.49
C GLY A 287 -0.75 0.70 3.07
N SER A 288 -1.16 1.57 2.17
CA SER A 288 -0.85 1.51 0.76
C SER A 288 0.34 2.42 0.35
N SER A 289 0.72 3.39 1.19
CA SER A 289 1.70 4.43 0.89
C SER A 289 3.13 3.90 0.93
N ASN A 290 3.85 4.05 -0.17
CA ASN A 290 5.30 3.90 -0.16
C ASN A 290 5.98 5.09 0.54
N MET A 291 7.24 4.94 0.87
CA MET A 291 8.07 6.05 1.35
C MET A 291 8.79 6.73 0.17
N ASP A 292 7.99 7.30 -0.73
CA ASP A 292 8.45 8.04 -1.90
C ASP A 292 7.64 9.31 -2.15
N ILE A 293 8.24 10.23 -2.89
CA ILE A 293 7.66 11.57 -3.19
C ILE A 293 6.32 11.43 -3.92
N ARG A 294 6.16 10.42 -4.77
CA ARG A 294 4.95 10.21 -5.53
C ARG A 294 3.77 9.81 -4.63
N SER A 295 3.99 8.87 -3.71
CA SER A 295 2.97 8.44 -2.74
C SER A 295 2.55 9.57 -1.79
N PHE A 296 3.42 10.55 -1.53
CA PHE A 296 3.06 11.67 -0.67
C PHE A 296 2.25 12.76 -1.40
N ASN A 297 2.48 12.97 -2.70
CA ASN A 297 1.97 14.14 -3.42
C ASN A 297 0.97 13.83 -4.55
N LEU A 298 1.10 12.69 -5.21
CA LEU A 298 0.40 12.43 -6.47
C LEU A 298 -0.58 11.26 -6.40
N ASP A 299 -0.33 10.29 -5.55
CA ASP A 299 -1.18 9.10 -5.45
C ASP A 299 -2.18 9.25 -4.29
N PHE A 300 -3.43 8.84 -4.52
CA PHE A 300 -4.40 8.68 -3.45
C PHE A 300 -3.99 7.45 -2.64
N GLU A 301 -3.68 7.65 -1.38
CA GLU A 301 -3.20 6.62 -0.48
C GLU A 301 -4.06 6.54 0.78
N VAL A 302 -3.93 5.46 1.52
CA VAL A 302 -4.51 5.32 2.85
C VAL A 302 -3.53 4.58 3.76
N SER A 303 -3.32 5.13 4.94
CA SER A 303 -2.58 4.51 6.03
C SER A 303 -3.47 4.37 7.25
N VAL A 304 -3.25 3.34 8.05
CA VAL A 304 -3.88 3.19 9.37
C VAL A 304 -2.76 3.18 10.40
N MET A 305 -2.76 4.21 11.24
CA MET A 305 -1.94 4.26 12.43
C MET A 305 -2.65 3.52 13.55
N CYS A 306 -1.95 2.63 14.21
CA CYS A 306 -2.45 1.85 15.33
C CYS A 306 -1.55 2.06 16.55
N VAL A 307 -2.16 2.34 17.70
CA VAL A 307 -1.48 2.39 18.98
C VAL A 307 -1.90 1.18 19.79
N SER A 308 -1.03 0.19 19.88
CA SER A 308 -1.27 -1.06 20.59
C SER A 308 0.01 -1.88 20.71
N ARG A 309 0.32 -2.30 21.93
CA ARG A 309 1.48 -3.18 22.17
C ARG A 309 1.26 -4.58 21.58
N SER A 310 0.05 -5.11 21.64
CA SER A 310 -0.28 -6.43 21.08
C SER A 310 -0.06 -6.46 19.57
N LEU A 311 -0.57 -5.46 18.85
CA LEU A 311 -0.37 -5.33 17.42
C LEU A 311 1.11 -5.11 17.06
N THR A 312 1.80 -4.22 17.77
CA THR A 312 3.22 -3.97 17.50
C THR A 312 4.07 -5.22 17.74
N THR A 313 3.73 -6.03 18.76
CA THR A 313 4.36 -7.35 18.97
C THR A 313 4.14 -8.29 17.79
N ALA A 314 2.94 -8.34 17.22
CA ALA A 314 2.67 -9.13 16.01
C ALA A 314 3.45 -8.59 14.79
N MET A 315 3.55 -7.27 14.64
CA MET A 315 4.38 -6.66 13.60
C MET A 315 5.86 -6.98 13.76
N ARG A 316 6.39 -7.04 15.00
CA ARG A 316 7.76 -7.48 15.27
C ARG A 316 8.02 -8.91 14.76
N GLN A 317 7.06 -9.81 14.89
CA GLN A 317 7.19 -11.17 14.34
C GLN A 317 7.32 -11.15 12.80
N VAL A 318 6.58 -10.27 12.12
CA VAL A 318 6.70 -10.08 10.67
C VAL A 318 8.08 -9.52 10.30
N GLU A 319 8.55 -8.50 11.02
CA GLU A 319 9.86 -7.87 10.82
C GLU A 319 11.02 -8.85 11.12
N ASP A 320 10.90 -9.66 12.18
CA ASP A 320 11.86 -10.70 12.52
C ASP A 320 11.92 -11.79 11.43
N HIS A 321 10.77 -12.15 10.86
CA HIS A 321 10.74 -13.04 9.71
C HIS A 321 11.42 -12.42 8.48
N TYR A 322 11.18 -11.15 8.17
CA TYR A 322 11.88 -10.47 7.09
C TYR A 322 13.38 -10.42 7.33
N ARG A 323 13.81 -10.09 8.55
CA ARG A 323 15.23 -10.04 8.93
C ARG A 323 15.90 -11.41 8.79
N SER A 324 15.22 -12.50 9.20
CA SER A 324 15.77 -13.86 9.11
C SER A 324 16.01 -14.31 7.67
N LEU A 325 15.28 -13.77 6.72
CA LEU A 325 15.44 -14.08 5.29
C LEU A 325 16.39 -13.12 4.57
N SER A 326 16.58 -11.91 5.11
CA SER A 326 17.35 -10.86 4.47
C SER A 326 18.83 -10.93 4.81
N ARG A 327 19.66 -10.35 3.97
CA ARG A 327 21.04 -10.05 4.31
C ARG A 327 21.19 -8.58 4.68
N GLU A 328 21.99 -8.29 5.67
CA GLU A 328 22.35 -6.92 6.04
C GLU A 328 23.36 -6.35 5.03
N LEU A 329 23.11 -5.13 4.57
CA LEU A 329 24.00 -4.40 3.68
C LEU A 329 24.97 -3.57 4.51
N THR A 330 26.27 -3.80 4.34
CA THR A 330 27.30 -3.03 5.05
C THR A 330 27.81 -1.83 4.23
N LEU A 331 28.26 -0.78 4.94
CA LEU A 331 28.88 0.38 4.31
C LEU A 331 30.14 0.00 3.53
N ALA A 332 30.93 -0.97 4.04
CA ALA A 332 32.13 -1.46 3.38
C ALA A 332 31.79 -2.11 2.03
N GLU A 333 30.78 -2.96 1.98
CA GLU A 333 30.27 -3.56 0.74
C GLU A 333 29.76 -2.48 -0.22
N TRP A 334 28.97 -1.53 0.30
CA TRP A 334 28.39 -0.46 -0.50
C TRP A 334 29.44 0.42 -1.18
N ASN A 335 30.53 0.73 -0.46
CA ASN A 335 31.63 1.54 -0.97
C ASN A 335 32.51 0.83 -2.02
N ARG A 336 32.49 -0.51 -2.09
CA ARG A 336 33.20 -1.29 -3.12
C ARG A 336 32.53 -1.30 -4.49
N ARG A 337 31.33 -0.72 -4.58
CA ARG A 337 30.57 -0.70 -5.85
C ARG A 337 31.30 0.10 -6.92
N PRO A 338 31.23 -0.35 -8.21
CA PRO A 338 31.84 0.36 -9.33
C PRO A 338 31.33 1.80 -9.45
N LEU A 339 32.22 2.73 -9.80
CA LEU A 339 31.87 4.15 -10.00
C LEU A 339 30.72 4.36 -10.99
N ARG A 340 30.67 3.53 -12.05
CA ARG A 340 29.57 3.55 -13.03
C ARG A 340 28.20 3.34 -12.39
N LYS A 341 28.06 2.38 -11.49
CA LYS A 341 26.79 2.13 -10.79
C LYS A 341 26.41 3.33 -9.90
N ARG A 342 27.39 3.88 -9.18
CA ARG A 342 27.19 5.07 -8.34
C ARG A 342 26.76 6.29 -9.16
N TYR A 343 27.33 6.47 -10.35
CA TYR A 343 26.91 7.54 -11.25
C TYR A 343 25.46 7.36 -11.73
N ILE A 344 25.07 6.15 -12.14
CA ILE A 344 23.69 5.85 -12.56
C ILE A 344 22.71 6.13 -11.39
N ASP A 345 23.03 5.68 -10.18
CA ASP A 345 22.17 5.92 -9.00
C ASP A 345 21.94 7.43 -8.78
N ASN A 346 23.01 8.24 -8.86
CA ASN A 346 22.89 9.69 -8.67
C ASN A 346 22.11 10.38 -9.81
N VAL A 347 22.26 9.92 -11.06
CA VAL A 347 21.47 10.43 -12.19
C VAL A 347 19.99 10.08 -12.00
N MET A 348 19.67 8.85 -11.59
CA MET A 348 18.28 8.43 -11.35
C MET A 348 17.66 9.19 -10.16
N ARG A 349 18.44 9.60 -9.17
CA ARG A 349 17.96 10.46 -8.09
C ARG A 349 17.38 11.79 -8.59
N LEU A 350 17.90 12.35 -9.69
CA LEU A 350 17.37 13.59 -10.27
C LEU A 350 15.94 13.42 -10.82
N THR A 351 15.52 12.19 -11.06
CA THR A 351 14.18 11.86 -11.54
C THR A 351 13.21 11.43 -10.40
N SER A 352 13.62 11.56 -9.14
CA SER A 352 12.83 11.09 -7.97
C SER A 352 11.40 11.64 -7.92
N ALA A 353 11.19 12.88 -8.37
CA ALA A 353 9.86 13.49 -8.45
C ALA A 353 8.94 12.88 -9.55
N LEU A 354 9.51 12.05 -10.44
CA LEU A 354 8.79 11.41 -11.54
C LEU A 354 8.54 9.92 -11.32
N GLN A 355 9.03 9.36 -10.23
CA GLN A 355 9.09 7.91 -9.93
C GLN A 355 7.99 7.48 -8.99
#